data_6bbdbebd0bcad7f2a4993b661209ad11
#
_entry.id   6bbdbebd0bcad7f2a4993b661209ad11
#
_cell.length_a   1.000
_cell.length_b   1.000
_cell.length_c   1.000
_cell.angle_alpha   90.00
_cell.angle_beta   90.00
_cell.angle_gamma   90.00
#
_symmetry.space_group_name_H-M   'P 1'
#
loop_
_entity.id
_entity.type
_entity.pdbx_description
1 polymer ?
#
loop_
_entity_poly.entity_id
_entity_poly.type
_entity_poly.pdbx_seq_one_letter_code
_entity_poly.pdbx_strand_id
1 'polypeptide(L)'
;EIMPSLVGSEMCIRDRAHADKFPGLCTPDESYHGVTYAEKFGNEGAFITKCTTQLMRDLGCIQSPQNAFLLNLGLESLHVRMPKHVENGQAVAEFLEKHPKVAYVNYPGLPSSKYYERARKYLPHGGCGVVSFGLKGGREAASAFMQNLKLGAIETHVADARTCCLNPATSTHRQMTDEQLKEAGVPAELIRISLGLEDKEDLIADISNALDAIRD
;
A
#
# COMPACT_ATOMS: atom_id res chain seq x y z
N GLU A 1 -21.42 7.88 -2.82
CA GLU A 1 -21.97 7.48 -4.15
C GLU A 1 -20.90 6.95 -5.14
N ILE A 2 -19.61 7.19 -4.93
CA ILE A 2 -18.54 6.72 -5.84
C ILE A 2 -18.24 5.21 -5.65
N MET A 3 -18.37 4.69 -4.46
CA MET A 3 -18.04 3.29 -4.14
C MET A 3 -18.98 2.24 -4.79
N PRO A 4 -20.32 2.40 -4.83
CA PRO A 4 -21.19 1.42 -5.46
C PRO A 4 -20.99 1.31 -6.98
N SER A 5 -20.68 2.42 -7.67
CA SER A 5 -20.50 2.41 -9.13
C SER A 5 -19.16 1.78 -9.56
N LEU A 6 -18.10 1.99 -8.79
CA LEU A 6 -16.79 1.39 -9.08
C LEU A 6 -16.76 -0.12 -8.78
N VAL A 7 -17.36 -0.53 -7.67
CA VAL A 7 -17.38 -1.95 -7.27
C VAL A 7 -18.40 -2.76 -8.09
N GLY A 8 -19.54 -2.17 -8.40
CA GLY A 8 -20.61 -2.87 -9.12
C GLY A 8 -20.35 -3.05 -10.63
N SER A 9 -20.01 -1.98 -11.34
CA SER A 9 -19.94 -2.03 -12.80
C SER A 9 -18.71 -2.73 -13.35
N GLU A 10 -17.51 -2.40 -12.87
CA GLU A 10 -16.28 -2.99 -13.42
C GLU A 10 -16.10 -4.45 -13.03
N MET A 11 -16.36 -4.82 -11.77
CA MET A 11 -16.21 -6.20 -11.34
C MET A 11 -17.21 -7.13 -12.04
N CYS A 12 -18.48 -6.74 -12.14
CA CYS A 12 -19.49 -7.59 -12.79
C CYS A 12 -19.32 -7.70 -14.31
N ILE A 13 -18.79 -6.69 -14.99
CA ILE A 13 -18.44 -6.77 -16.42
C ILE A 13 -17.34 -7.83 -16.63
N ARG A 14 -16.29 -7.79 -15.82
CA ARG A 14 -15.21 -8.77 -15.88
C ARG A 14 -15.69 -10.16 -15.49
N ASP A 15 -16.52 -10.27 -14.47
CA ASP A 15 -17.03 -11.53 -13.94
C ASP A 15 -17.88 -12.25 -14.97
N ARG A 16 -18.71 -11.54 -15.74
CA ARG A 16 -19.45 -12.10 -16.89
C ARG A 16 -18.56 -12.56 -18.03
N ALA A 17 -17.52 -11.80 -18.34
CA ALA A 17 -16.57 -12.17 -19.39
C ALA A 17 -15.78 -13.44 -19.04
N HIS A 18 -15.71 -13.79 -17.76
CA HIS A 18 -14.99 -14.94 -17.21
C HIS A 18 -15.87 -15.74 -16.23
N ALA A 19 -17.09 -16.07 -16.66
CA ALA A 19 -18.11 -16.74 -15.82
C ALA A 19 -17.62 -18.04 -15.18
N ASP A 20 -16.75 -18.77 -15.86
CA ASP A 20 -16.06 -19.96 -15.36
C ASP A 20 -15.20 -19.70 -14.10
N LYS A 21 -14.67 -18.50 -13.96
CA LYS A 21 -13.86 -18.07 -12.80
C LYS A 21 -14.70 -17.50 -11.67
N PHE A 22 -15.93 -17.09 -11.94
CA PHE A 22 -16.82 -16.45 -10.99
C PHE A 22 -18.19 -17.17 -10.89
N PRO A 23 -18.19 -18.49 -10.63
CA PRO A 23 -19.45 -19.25 -10.61
C PRO A 23 -20.43 -18.71 -9.57
N GLY A 24 -19.96 -18.20 -8.44
CA GLY A 24 -20.82 -17.64 -7.40
C GLY A 24 -21.71 -16.47 -7.83
N LEU A 25 -21.44 -15.83 -8.98
CA LEU A 25 -22.27 -14.76 -9.55
C LEU A 25 -22.97 -15.19 -10.85
N CYS A 26 -22.37 -16.14 -11.58
CA CYS A 26 -22.74 -16.46 -12.94
C CYS A 26 -23.46 -17.82 -13.09
N THR A 27 -23.62 -18.58 -12.01
CA THR A 27 -24.45 -19.81 -11.97
C THR A 27 -25.59 -19.65 -10.98
N PRO A 28 -26.67 -20.49 -11.12
CA PRO A 28 -27.77 -20.52 -10.15
C PRO A 28 -27.24 -20.76 -8.72
N ASP A 29 -27.67 -19.97 -7.78
CA ASP A 29 -27.31 -20.09 -6.37
C ASP A 29 -28.45 -20.75 -5.60
N GLU A 30 -28.28 -22.02 -5.28
CA GLU A 30 -29.29 -22.83 -4.58
C GLU A 30 -29.64 -22.26 -3.19
N SER A 31 -28.67 -21.64 -2.50
CA SER A 31 -28.93 -21.01 -1.20
C SER A 31 -29.75 -19.73 -1.32
N TYR A 32 -29.94 -19.21 -2.53
CA TYR A 32 -30.76 -18.05 -2.82
C TYR A 32 -31.83 -18.36 -3.90
N HIS A 33 -32.50 -19.48 -3.76
CA HIS A 33 -33.63 -19.90 -4.60
C HIS A 33 -33.30 -20.07 -6.09
N GLY A 34 -32.09 -20.50 -6.42
CA GLY A 34 -31.62 -20.69 -7.78
C GLY A 34 -31.40 -19.42 -8.60
N VAL A 35 -31.21 -18.28 -7.93
CA VAL A 35 -30.94 -16.98 -8.59
C VAL A 35 -29.56 -16.97 -9.18
N THR A 36 -29.42 -16.61 -10.46
CA THR A 36 -28.16 -16.20 -11.08
C THR A 36 -28.00 -14.69 -10.94
N TYR A 37 -27.11 -14.24 -10.06
CA TYR A 37 -26.99 -12.83 -9.73
C TYR A 37 -26.63 -11.95 -10.91
N ALA A 38 -25.70 -12.39 -11.77
CA ALA A 38 -25.27 -11.64 -12.95
C ALA A 38 -26.41 -11.46 -13.98
N GLU A 39 -27.31 -12.43 -14.11
CA GLU A 39 -28.46 -12.34 -15.01
C GLU A 39 -29.53 -11.42 -14.45
N LYS A 40 -29.88 -11.60 -13.17
CA LYS A 40 -31.00 -10.90 -12.54
C LYS A 40 -30.70 -9.44 -12.22
N PHE A 41 -29.49 -9.13 -11.78
CA PHE A 41 -29.12 -7.80 -11.27
C PHE A 41 -28.12 -7.06 -12.16
N GLY A 42 -27.70 -7.66 -13.25
CA GLY A 42 -26.85 -7.03 -14.25
C GLY A 42 -25.45 -6.67 -13.76
N ASN A 43 -24.74 -5.90 -14.59
CA ASN A 43 -23.35 -5.52 -14.32
C ASN A 43 -23.18 -4.55 -13.14
N GLU A 44 -24.22 -3.80 -12.81
CA GLU A 44 -24.17 -2.77 -11.78
C GLU A 44 -24.56 -3.28 -10.40
N GLY A 45 -25.34 -4.36 -10.35
CA GLY A 45 -25.96 -4.79 -9.11
C GLY A 45 -25.57 -6.18 -8.62
N ALA A 46 -25.06 -7.09 -9.46
CA ALA A 46 -24.89 -8.50 -9.12
C ALA A 46 -24.03 -8.74 -7.86
N PHE A 47 -22.84 -8.16 -7.82
CA PHE A 47 -21.90 -8.34 -6.71
C PHE A 47 -22.42 -7.72 -5.41
N ILE A 48 -22.84 -6.45 -5.44
CA ILE A 48 -23.31 -5.78 -4.24
C ILE A 48 -24.61 -6.41 -3.71
N THR A 49 -25.49 -6.87 -4.59
CA THR A 49 -26.71 -7.56 -4.17
C THR A 49 -26.38 -8.87 -3.48
N LYS A 50 -25.46 -9.69 -4.03
CA LYS A 50 -25.02 -10.92 -3.35
C LYS A 50 -24.42 -10.62 -1.99
N CYS A 51 -23.54 -9.61 -1.91
CA CYS A 51 -22.93 -9.19 -0.64
C CYS A 51 -23.97 -8.79 0.40
N THR A 52 -24.97 -8.00 0.02
CA THR A 52 -25.96 -7.48 0.98
C THR A 52 -27.08 -8.46 1.32
N THR A 53 -27.64 -9.12 0.31
CA THR A 53 -28.85 -9.96 0.53
C THR A 53 -28.52 -11.37 1.00
N GLN A 54 -27.31 -11.86 0.79
CA GLN A 54 -26.88 -13.17 1.21
C GLN A 54 -25.76 -13.10 2.25
N LEU A 55 -24.58 -12.63 1.89
CA LEU A 55 -23.40 -12.72 2.78
C LEU A 55 -23.56 -11.85 4.04
N MET A 56 -23.91 -10.58 3.88
CA MET A 56 -24.08 -9.68 5.01
C MET A 56 -25.26 -10.12 5.91
N ARG A 57 -26.38 -10.50 5.29
CA ARG A 57 -27.56 -10.97 6.02
C ARG A 57 -27.26 -12.23 6.83
N ASP A 58 -26.58 -13.21 6.24
CA ASP A 58 -26.38 -14.52 6.86
C ASP A 58 -25.21 -14.51 7.87
N LEU A 59 -24.14 -13.77 7.58
CA LEU A 59 -22.94 -13.66 8.44
C LEU A 59 -23.03 -12.51 9.47
N GLY A 60 -23.92 -11.53 9.24
CA GLY A 60 -24.04 -10.37 10.11
C GLY A 60 -22.85 -9.40 10.07
N CYS A 61 -21.99 -9.49 9.06
CA CYS A 61 -20.81 -8.67 8.94
C CYS A 61 -21.16 -7.25 8.51
N ILE A 62 -21.43 -6.39 9.46
CA ILE A 62 -21.65 -4.96 9.23
C ILE A 62 -20.65 -4.13 10.04
N GLN A 63 -20.41 -2.92 9.59
CA GLN A 63 -19.59 -1.99 10.33
C GLN A 63 -20.36 -1.43 11.54
N SER A 64 -19.71 -1.41 12.70
CA SER A 64 -20.32 -0.76 13.86
C SER A 64 -20.42 0.76 13.65
N PRO A 65 -21.41 1.44 14.26
CA PRO A 65 -21.52 2.90 14.18
C PRO A 65 -20.24 3.61 14.67
N GLN A 66 -19.60 3.09 15.71
CA GLN A 66 -18.34 3.64 16.23
C GLN A 66 -17.20 3.56 15.19
N ASN A 67 -17.07 2.43 14.51
CA ASN A 67 -16.04 2.28 13.46
C ASN A 67 -16.35 3.17 12.25
N ALA A 68 -17.62 3.31 11.88
CA ALA A 68 -18.05 4.22 10.82
C ALA A 68 -17.71 5.68 11.17
N PHE A 69 -17.94 6.09 12.42
CA PHE A 69 -17.57 7.41 12.92
C PHE A 69 -16.05 7.64 12.84
N LEU A 70 -15.23 6.69 13.30
CA LEU A 70 -13.77 6.80 13.25
C LEU A 70 -13.24 6.89 11.81
N LEU A 71 -13.80 6.11 10.88
CA LEU A 71 -13.45 6.22 9.47
C LEU A 71 -13.82 7.59 8.89
N ASN A 72 -15.01 8.08 9.19
CA ASN A 72 -15.46 9.41 8.73
C ASN A 72 -14.55 10.51 9.27
N LEU A 73 -14.21 10.46 10.55
CA LEU A 73 -13.26 11.39 11.18
C LEU A 73 -11.90 11.36 10.48
N GLY A 74 -11.40 10.16 10.12
CA GLY A 74 -10.17 10.02 9.35
C GLY A 74 -10.26 10.63 7.94
N LEU A 75 -11.42 10.54 7.29
CA LEU A 75 -11.65 11.12 5.96
C LEU A 75 -11.67 12.64 5.98
N GLU A 76 -12.17 13.27 7.03
CA GLU A 76 -12.28 14.73 7.15
C GLU A 76 -10.93 15.45 6.98
N SER A 77 -9.82 14.83 7.43
CA SER A 77 -8.46 15.40 7.34
C SER A 77 -7.62 14.83 6.21
N LEU A 78 -8.16 13.89 5.41
CA LEU A 78 -7.37 13.17 4.39
C LEU A 78 -6.76 14.11 3.34
N HIS A 79 -7.50 15.13 2.93
CA HIS A 79 -7.09 16.10 1.91
C HIS A 79 -5.92 16.99 2.34
N VAL A 80 -5.63 17.12 3.64
CA VAL A 80 -4.45 17.84 4.17
C VAL A 80 -3.31 16.89 4.52
N ARG A 81 -3.62 15.66 4.96
CA ARG A 81 -2.58 14.66 5.29
C ARG A 81 -1.89 14.13 4.04
N MET A 82 -2.63 13.76 3.01
CA MET A 82 -2.06 13.16 1.80
C MET A 82 -1.04 14.04 1.09
N PRO A 83 -1.26 15.36 0.88
CA PRO A 83 -0.23 16.23 0.34
C PRO A 83 1.06 16.25 1.16
N LYS A 84 0.96 16.20 2.50
CA LYS A 84 2.14 16.16 3.38
C LYS A 84 2.90 14.84 3.27
N HIS A 85 2.20 13.70 3.23
CA HIS A 85 2.83 12.41 2.95
C HIS A 85 3.57 12.38 1.62
N VAL A 86 2.97 12.96 0.57
CA VAL A 86 3.58 13.05 -0.77
C VAL A 86 4.81 13.96 -0.76
N GLU A 87 4.72 15.14 -0.13
CA GLU A 87 5.86 16.06 0.01
C GLU A 87 7.04 15.35 0.69
N ASN A 88 6.79 14.70 1.82
CA ASN A 88 7.81 13.98 2.56
C ASN A 88 8.38 12.80 1.76
N GLY A 89 7.50 12.03 1.08
CA GLY A 89 7.91 10.94 0.20
C GLY A 89 8.83 11.38 -0.93
N GLN A 90 8.50 12.47 -1.60
CA GLN A 90 9.31 13.04 -2.66
C GLN A 90 10.67 13.52 -2.15
N ALA A 91 10.68 14.31 -1.07
CA ALA A 91 11.92 14.88 -0.51
C ALA A 91 12.89 13.78 -0.03
N VAL A 92 12.36 12.76 0.68
CA VAL A 92 13.18 11.64 1.15
C VAL A 92 13.67 10.77 -0.01
N ALA A 93 12.85 10.52 -1.02
CA ALA A 93 13.28 9.76 -2.20
C ALA A 93 14.41 10.46 -2.97
N GLU A 94 14.32 11.78 -3.15
CA GLU A 94 15.36 12.59 -3.81
C GLU A 94 16.66 12.64 -3.00
N PHE A 95 16.56 12.67 -1.65
CA PHE A 95 17.71 12.58 -0.77
C PHE A 95 18.40 11.22 -0.88
N LEU A 96 17.63 10.14 -0.78
CA LEU A 96 18.13 8.76 -0.85
C LEU A 96 18.79 8.45 -2.20
N GLU A 97 18.21 8.94 -3.31
CA GLU A 97 18.76 8.71 -4.65
C GLU A 97 20.20 9.23 -4.82
N LYS A 98 20.54 10.31 -4.10
CA LYS A 98 21.85 10.94 -4.14
C LYS A 98 22.85 10.38 -3.12
N HIS A 99 22.37 9.58 -2.17
CA HIS A 99 23.20 9.14 -1.05
C HIS A 99 24.15 7.99 -1.44
N PRO A 100 25.48 8.08 -1.14
CA PRO A 100 26.46 7.09 -1.61
C PRO A 100 26.25 5.68 -1.09
N LYS A 101 25.65 5.47 0.08
CA LYS A 101 25.37 4.16 0.68
C LYS A 101 24.09 3.51 0.16
N VAL A 102 23.29 4.23 -0.63
CA VAL A 102 22.07 3.71 -1.26
C VAL A 102 22.41 3.09 -2.61
N ALA A 103 21.89 1.89 -2.86
CA ALA A 103 22.11 1.17 -4.10
C ALA A 103 21.06 1.50 -5.16
N TYR A 104 19.80 1.62 -4.72
CA TYR A 104 18.66 1.97 -5.57
C TYR A 104 17.52 2.55 -4.73
N VAL A 105 16.64 3.32 -5.39
CA VAL A 105 15.40 3.84 -4.82
C VAL A 105 14.24 3.50 -5.74
N ASN A 106 13.16 2.98 -5.19
CA ASN A 106 11.91 2.73 -5.89
C ASN A 106 10.87 3.75 -5.41
N TYR A 107 10.68 4.79 -6.20
CA TYR A 107 9.64 5.78 -5.98
C TYR A 107 9.14 6.32 -7.33
N PRO A 108 7.84 6.31 -7.59
CA PRO A 108 7.31 6.65 -8.91
C PRO A 108 7.41 8.16 -9.23
N GLY A 109 7.63 9.01 -8.23
CA GLY A 109 7.84 10.45 -8.40
C GLY A 109 9.26 10.88 -8.80
N LEU A 110 10.22 9.95 -8.84
CA LEU A 110 11.58 10.24 -9.31
C LEU A 110 11.65 10.18 -10.84
N PRO A 111 12.29 11.16 -11.52
CA PRO A 111 12.49 11.12 -12.98
C PRO A 111 13.25 9.88 -13.48
N SER A 112 14.09 9.29 -12.66
CA SER A 112 14.82 8.05 -12.93
C SER A 112 13.96 6.80 -12.91
N SER A 113 12.75 6.89 -12.33
CA SER A 113 11.83 5.75 -12.22
C SER A 113 11.25 5.36 -13.58
N LYS A 114 11.28 4.05 -13.90
CA LYS A 114 10.60 3.51 -15.09
C LYS A 114 9.08 3.75 -15.12
N TYR A 115 8.51 4.14 -14.00
CA TYR A 115 7.07 4.42 -13.85
C TYR A 115 6.75 5.92 -13.84
N TYR A 116 7.74 6.81 -13.96
CA TYR A 116 7.57 8.25 -13.83
C TYR A 116 6.47 8.82 -14.73
N GLU A 117 6.51 8.52 -16.03
CA GLU A 117 5.50 9.02 -16.98
C GLU A 117 4.09 8.49 -16.68
N ARG A 118 3.99 7.23 -16.23
CA ARG A 118 2.70 6.67 -15.79
C ARG A 118 2.20 7.34 -14.51
N ALA A 119 3.09 7.57 -13.56
CA ALA A 119 2.76 8.26 -12.32
C ALA A 119 2.23 9.68 -12.61
N ARG A 120 2.91 10.45 -13.45
CA ARG A 120 2.44 11.78 -13.86
C ARG A 120 1.06 11.76 -14.53
N LYS A 121 0.78 10.75 -15.31
CA LYS A 121 -0.51 10.60 -16.01
C LYS A 121 -1.66 10.25 -15.05
N TYR A 122 -1.45 9.29 -14.14
CA TYR A 122 -2.51 8.72 -13.31
C TYR A 122 -2.56 9.27 -11.88
N LEU A 123 -1.47 9.88 -11.42
CA LEU A 123 -1.33 10.46 -10.09
C LEU A 123 -0.86 11.93 -10.19
N PRO A 124 -1.66 12.82 -10.79
CA PRO A 124 -1.26 14.21 -11.10
C PRO A 124 -0.94 15.04 -9.84
N HIS A 125 -1.45 14.62 -8.68
CA HIS A 125 -1.22 15.31 -7.40
C HIS A 125 -0.11 14.67 -6.55
N GLY A 126 0.70 13.79 -7.14
CA GLY A 126 1.82 13.10 -6.49
C GLY A 126 1.60 11.60 -6.30
N GLY A 127 2.68 10.86 -6.09
CA GLY A 127 2.65 9.42 -6.06
C GLY A 127 2.06 8.86 -4.77
N CYS A 128 2.83 8.95 -3.69
CA CYS A 128 2.46 8.42 -2.37
C CYS A 128 3.49 8.85 -1.32
N GLY A 129 3.25 8.51 -0.05
CA GLY A 129 4.23 8.66 1.04
C GLY A 129 5.10 7.41 1.26
N VAL A 130 5.06 6.41 0.38
CA VAL A 130 5.82 5.17 0.56
C VAL A 130 7.00 5.14 -0.42
N VAL A 131 8.20 4.99 0.15
CA VAL A 131 9.46 4.83 -0.59
C VAL A 131 10.07 3.49 -0.22
N SER A 132 10.60 2.76 -1.17
CA SER A 132 11.46 1.62 -0.90
C SER A 132 12.84 1.81 -1.53
N PHE A 133 13.86 1.36 -0.83
CA PHE A 133 15.25 1.50 -1.28
C PHE A 133 16.10 0.35 -0.79
N GLY A 134 17.21 0.11 -1.45
CA GLY A 134 18.19 -0.89 -1.05
C GLY A 134 19.50 -0.25 -0.64
N LEU A 135 20.14 -0.81 0.38
CA LEU A 135 21.44 -0.35 0.88
C LEU A 135 22.60 -1.16 0.31
N LYS A 136 23.71 -0.49 0.03
CA LYS A 136 24.99 -1.16 -0.22
C LYS A 136 25.48 -1.80 1.09
N GLY A 137 25.96 -3.02 1.03
CA GLY A 137 26.31 -3.80 2.23
C GLY A 137 25.21 -4.78 2.69
N GLY A 138 24.13 -4.91 1.92
CA GLY A 138 23.16 -6.01 2.09
C GLY A 138 22.39 -5.98 3.40
N ARG A 139 22.12 -7.18 3.94
CA ARG A 139 21.34 -7.39 5.17
C ARG A 139 21.93 -6.68 6.38
N GLU A 140 23.26 -6.67 6.51
CA GLU A 140 23.92 -6.05 7.66
C GLU A 140 23.75 -4.54 7.67
N ALA A 141 23.90 -3.90 6.52
CA ALA A 141 23.66 -2.47 6.37
C ALA A 141 22.19 -2.11 6.66
N ALA A 142 21.23 -2.92 6.17
CA ALA A 142 19.81 -2.71 6.46
C ALA A 142 19.52 -2.83 7.97
N SER A 143 20.11 -3.81 8.65
CA SER A 143 19.96 -3.98 10.10
C SER A 143 20.55 -2.80 10.86
N ALA A 144 21.75 -2.36 10.49
CA ALA A 144 22.41 -1.22 11.13
C ALA A 144 21.60 0.07 10.94
N PHE A 145 21.08 0.32 9.73
CA PHE A 145 20.19 1.44 9.46
C PHE A 145 18.96 1.44 10.38
N MET A 146 18.24 0.32 10.43
CA MET A 146 17.02 0.18 11.23
C MET A 146 17.27 0.43 12.72
N GLN A 147 18.42 -0.02 13.26
CA GLN A 147 18.77 0.16 14.67
C GLN A 147 19.15 1.61 15.03
N ASN A 148 19.50 2.42 14.06
CA ASN A 148 19.96 3.81 14.28
C ASN A 148 18.89 4.86 13.99
N LEU A 149 17.70 4.47 13.48
CA LEU A 149 16.56 5.37 13.38
C LEU A 149 16.08 5.79 14.78
N LYS A 150 15.77 7.07 14.93
CA LYS A 150 15.27 7.66 16.18
C LYS A 150 13.85 8.20 16.04
N LEU A 151 13.56 8.85 14.93
CA LEU A 151 12.24 9.42 14.61
C LEU A 151 11.36 8.37 13.91
N GLY A 152 11.93 7.65 12.93
CA GLY A 152 11.23 6.60 12.22
C GLY A 152 10.95 5.39 13.10
N ALA A 153 9.67 5.04 13.30
CA ALA A 153 9.26 3.87 14.07
C ALA A 153 9.43 2.57 13.26
N ILE A 154 9.88 1.50 13.92
CA ILE A 154 10.01 0.18 13.29
C ILE A 154 8.66 -0.53 13.35
N GLU A 155 7.84 -0.32 12.34
CA GLU A 155 6.48 -0.83 12.26
C GLU A 155 6.09 -1.19 10.83
N THR A 156 5.04 -2.02 10.69
CA THR A 156 4.53 -2.47 9.38
C THR A 156 3.48 -1.52 8.79
N HIS A 157 3.11 -0.48 9.47
CA HIS A 157 2.05 0.44 9.08
C HIS A 157 2.38 1.21 7.79
N VAL A 158 1.33 1.67 7.12
CA VAL A 158 1.38 2.52 5.93
C VAL A 158 0.41 3.66 6.13
N ALA A 159 0.82 4.87 5.75
CA ALA A 159 0.02 6.09 5.87
C ALA A 159 -0.40 6.43 7.31
N ASP A 160 0.37 6.00 8.29
CA ASP A 160 0.28 6.49 9.67
C ASP A 160 0.76 7.94 9.74
N ALA A 161 0.29 8.70 10.71
CA ALA A 161 0.76 10.07 10.95
C ALA A 161 2.26 10.10 11.31
N ARG A 162 2.78 9.02 11.85
CA ARG A 162 4.21 8.81 12.14
C ARG A 162 4.90 8.11 10.97
N THR A 163 6.15 8.43 10.75
CA THR A 163 7.00 7.69 9.82
C THR A 163 7.26 6.28 10.34
N CYS A 164 6.94 5.29 9.52
CA CYS A 164 7.10 3.87 9.81
C CYS A 164 8.10 3.24 8.86
N CYS A 165 9.02 2.44 9.37
CA CYS A 165 10.09 1.82 8.62
C CYS A 165 10.11 0.30 8.84
N LEU A 166 10.35 -0.44 7.76
CA LEU A 166 10.32 -1.89 7.74
C LEU A 166 11.44 -2.44 6.86
N ASN A 167 12.20 -3.42 7.40
CA ASN A 167 12.96 -4.33 6.56
C ASN A 167 12.17 -5.64 6.42
N PRO A 168 11.64 -5.98 5.23
CA PRO A 168 10.81 -7.19 5.06
C PRO A 168 11.53 -8.48 5.41
N ALA A 169 12.83 -8.58 5.10
CA ALA A 169 13.63 -9.77 5.34
C ALA A 169 13.79 -10.14 6.83
N THR A 170 13.70 -9.17 7.74
CA THR A 170 13.81 -9.40 9.18
C THR A 170 12.44 -9.42 9.89
N SER A 171 11.37 -9.08 9.18
CA SER A 171 10.03 -8.96 9.75
C SER A 171 8.99 -9.83 9.02
N THR A 172 8.31 -9.30 8.03
CA THR A 172 7.18 -9.96 7.36
C THR A 172 7.55 -11.20 6.54
N HIS A 173 8.81 -11.33 6.11
CA HIS A 173 9.31 -12.43 5.28
C HIS A 173 10.49 -13.18 5.95
N ARG A 174 10.61 -13.08 7.27
CA ARG A 174 11.74 -13.65 8.04
C ARG A 174 11.92 -15.17 7.91
N GLN A 175 10.90 -15.88 7.45
CA GLN A 175 10.93 -17.33 7.22
C GLN A 175 11.51 -17.72 5.86
N MET A 176 11.78 -16.75 4.97
CA MET A 176 12.30 -17.00 3.63
C MET A 176 13.83 -16.96 3.60
N THR A 177 14.45 -17.79 2.75
CA THR A 177 15.89 -17.69 2.45
C THR A 177 16.18 -16.47 1.58
N ASP A 178 17.44 -16.06 1.47
CA ASP A 178 17.83 -14.89 0.66
C ASP A 178 17.50 -15.09 -0.84
N GLU A 179 17.59 -16.34 -1.34
CA GLU A 179 17.19 -16.68 -2.70
C GLU A 179 15.68 -16.49 -2.90
N GLN A 180 14.87 -16.99 -1.98
CA GLN A 180 13.42 -16.85 -2.00
C GLN A 180 13.00 -15.37 -1.88
N LEU A 181 13.67 -14.59 -1.02
CA LEU A 181 13.45 -13.16 -0.90
C LEU A 181 13.72 -12.44 -2.21
N LYS A 182 14.80 -12.77 -2.89
CA LYS A 182 15.18 -12.20 -4.19
C LYS A 182 14.17 -12.55 -5.28
N GLU A 183 13.72 -13.80 -5.36
CA GLU A 183 12.68 -14.25 -6.29
C GLU A 183 11.34 -13.55 -6.03
N ALA A 184 10.99 -13.29 -4.77
CA ALA A 184 9.81 -12.56 -4.37
C ALA A 184 9.92 -11.03 -4.60
N GLY A 185 11.08 -10.52 -5.05
CA GLY A 185 11.31 -9.10 -5.29
C GLY A 185 11.49 -8.26 -4.02
N VAL A 186 11.82 -8.90 -2.89
CA VAL A 186 12.07 -8.25 -1.59
C VAL A 186 13.45 -8.64 -1.04
N PRO A 187 14.54 -8.27 -1.74
CA PRO A 187 15.89 -8.67 -1.35
C PRO A 187 16.24 -8.22 0.07
N ALA A 188 17.23 -8.87 0.69
CA ALA A 188 17.53 -8.72 2.12
C ALA A 188 17.91 -7.29 2.54
N GLU A 189 18.49 -6.52 1.62
CA GLU A 189 18.87 -5.10 1.80
C GLU A 189 17.71 -4.12 1.64
N LEU A 190 16.53 -4.58 1.21
CA LEU A 190 15.39 -3.72 0.96
C LEU A 190 14.84 -3.14 2.26
N ILE A 191 14.65 -1.83 2.27
CA ILE A 191 13.92 -1.10 3.30
C ILE A 191 12.70 -0.45 2.66
N ARG A 192 11.55 -0.55 3.31
CA ARG A 192 10.35 0.21 3.00
C ARG A 192 10.12 1.23 4.08
N ILE A 193 9.98 2.49 3.71
CA ILE A 193 9.64 3.58 4.61
C ILE A 193 8.30 4.20 4.17
N SER A 194 7.39 4.36 5.11
CA SER A 194 6.13 5.09 4.94
C SER A 194 6.25 6.40 5.69
N LEU A 195 6.44 7.48 4.94
CA LEU A 195 6.68 8.81 5.50
C LEU A 195 5.39 9.32 6.15
N GLY A 196 5.52 9.81 7.37
CA GLY A 196 4.44 10.42 8.14
C GLY A 196 4.27 11.90 7.85
N LEU A 197 3.79 12.63 8.86
CA LEU A 197 3.46 14.05 8.77
C LEU A 197 4.50 14.96 9.42
N GLU A 198 5.62 14.39 9.88
CA GLU A 198 6.72 15.10 10.50
C GLU A 198 7.32 16.11 9.53
N ASP A 199 8.14 16.99 10.06
CA ASP A 199 8.91 17.92 9.23
C ASP A 199 9.90 17.16 8.35
N LYS A 200 10.00 17.54 7.07
CA LYS A 200 10.83 16.81 6.09
C LYS A 200 12.32 16.93 6.38
N GLU A 201 12.75 18.06 6.95
CA GLU A 201 14.13 18.28 7.33
C GLU A 201 14.53 17.37 8.49
N ASP A 202 13.65 17.18 9.47
CA ASP A 202 13.86 16.26 10.60
C ASP A 202 13.91 14.81 10.12
N LEU A 203 13.03 14.43 9.18
CA LEU A 203 13.05 13.10 8.57
C LEU A 203 14.35 12.82 7.81
N ILE A 204 14.80 13.78 7.00
CA ILE A 204 16.05 13.66 6.25
C ILE A 204 17.24 13.58 7.23
N ALA A 205 17.23 14.36 8.30
CA ALA A 205 18.29 14.34 9.32
C ALA A 205 18.33 12.97 10.05
N ASP A 206 17.19 12.41 10.44
CA ASP A 206 17.12 11.08 11.07
C ASP A 206 17.64 9.99 10.15
N ILE A 207 17.19 9.99 8.89
CA ILE A 207 17.63 9.03 7.87
C ILE A 207 19.12 9.18 7.56
N SER A 208 19.63 10.41 7.43
CA SER A 208 21.06 10.68 7.21
C SER A 208 21.91 10.15 8.36
N ASN A 209 21.55 10.44 9.60
CA ASN A 209 22.26 9.96 10.78
C ASN A 209 22.26 8.41 10.85
N ALA A 210 21.15 7.78 10.49
CA ALA A 210 21.07 6.31 10.45
C ALA A 210 21.95 5.71 9.34
N LEU A 211 22.03 6.37 8.18
CA LEU A 211 22.93 5.97 7.08
C LEU A 211 24.40 6.15 7.46
N ASP A 212 24.74 7.26 8.11
CA ASP A 212 26.12 7.57 8.53
C ASP A 212 26.64 6.57 9.58
N ALA A 213 25.76 6.03 10.41
CA ALA A 213 26.09 5.02 11.40
C ALA A 213 26.43 3.63 10.81
N ILE A 214 26.12 3.37 9.53
CA ILE A 214 26.51 2.14 8.85
C ILE A 214 28.03 2.19 8.62
N ARG A 215 28.73 1.18 9.12
CA ARG A 215 30.19 1.03 8.88
C ARG A 215 30.42 0.54 7.45
N ASP A 216 31.49 1.05 6.83
CA ASP A 216 31.94 0.62 5.50
C ASP A 216 32.47 -0.81 5.54
#